data_f02aa4e987522678b5035932339f8a86
#
_entry.id   f02aa4e987522678b5035932339f8a86
#
_cell.length_a   1.000
_cell.length_b   1.000
_cell.length_c   1.000
_cell.angle_alpha   90.00
_cell.angle_beta   90.00
_cell.angle_gamma   90.00
#
_symmetry.space_group_name_H-M   'P 1'
#
loop_
_entity.id
_entity.type
_entity.pdbx_description
1 polymer ?
#
loop_
_entity_poly.entity_id
_entity_poly.type
_entity_poly.pdbx_seq_one_letter_code
_entity_poly.pdbx_strand_id
1 'polypeptide(L)'
;MRRHDRRRKPRKAHVRHILVANKPDAKMILDEINASKKPFRTFKKMAKKYSNCPSGSKGGDLGEFVEGQMVQTFEDAVWVSELETVPQNFIKTQFGFHVLWVHSIVMPD
;
A
#
# COMPACT_ATOMS: atom_id res chain seq x y z
N MET A 1 25.64 -16.58 9.47
CA MET A 1 25.08 -16.45 9.23
C MET A 1 23.83 -16.66 9.01
N ARG A 2 23.52 -16.94 8.53
CA ARG A 2 22.24 -17.32 8.30
C ARG A 2 21.43 -17.72 9.41
N ARG A 3 21.97 -18.20 10.47
CA ARG A 3 21.21 -18.70 11.56
C ARG A 3 20.46 -17.66 12.31
N HIS A 4 21.01 -16.49 12.51
CA HIS A 4 20.28 -15.45 13.22
C HIS A 4 19.15 -14.93 12.36
N ASP A 5 19.28 -15.00 11.03
CA ASP A 5 18.18 -14.63 10.16
C ASP A 5 16.99 -15.54 10.34
N ARG A 6 17.26 -16.82 10.53
CA ARG A 6 16.18 -17.77 10.75
C ARG A 6 15.45 -17.53 12.05
N ARG A 7 16.12 -16.92 13.02
CA ARG A 7 15.49 -16.61 14.29
C ARG A 7 14.80 -15.26 14.30
N ARG A 8 15.06 -14.44 13.31
CA ARG A 8 14.44 -13.14 13.20
C ARG A 8 12.96 -13.33 12.83
N LYS A 9 12.10 -12.70 13.62
CA LYS A 9 10.68 -12.73 13.33
C LYS A 9 10.37 -11.78 12.17
N PRO A 10 9.42 -12.12 11.32
CA PRO A 10 9.08 -11.24 10.21
C PRO A 10 8.32 -10.01 10.67
N ARG A 11 8.45 -8.94 9.92
CA ARG A 11 7.65 -7.75 10.10
C ARG A 11 6.23 -8.03 9.56
N LYS A 12 5.27 -7.27 10.09
CA LYS A 12 3.89 -7.32 9.61
C LYS A 12 3.42 -5.91 9.32
N ALA A 13 2.46 -5.78 8.42
CA ALA A 13 1.88 -4.46 8.12
C ALA A 13 0.42 -4.61 7.74
N HIS A 14 -0.38 -3.59 8.12
CA HIS A 14 -1.75 -3.45 7.65
C HIS A 14 -1.76 -2.31 6.65
N VAL A 15 -2.13 -2.63 5.40
CA VAL A 15 -2.08 -1.64 4.32
C VAL A 15 -3.33 -1.66 3.47
N ARG A 16 -3.53 -0.55 2.78
CA ARG A 16 -4.50 -0.44 1.70
C ARG A 16 -3.76 -0.05 0.45
N HIS A 17 -4.30 -0.42 -0.72
CA HIS A 17 -3.75 0.04 -1.97
C HIS A 17 -4.83 0.24 -3.02
N ILE A 18 -4.48 1.01 -4.04
CA ILE A 18 -5.29 1.18 -5.24
C ILE A 18 -4.42 0.77 -6.40
N LEU A 19 -4.85 -0.24 -7.14
CA LEU A 19 -4.08 -0.76 -8.28
C LEU A 19 -4.73 -0.31 -9.57
N VAL A 20 -3.95 0.36 -10.43
CA VAL A 20 -4.41 0.78 -11.75
C VAL A 20 -3.39 0.39 -12.80
N ALA A 21 -3.84 0.32 -14.05
CA ALA A 21 -3.02 -0.21 -15.13
C ALA A 21 -1.98 0.77 -15.67
N ASN A 22 -2.20 2.07 -15.52
CA ASN A 22 -1.34 3.06 -16.13
C ASN A 22 -1.00 4.22 -15.22
N LYS A 23 0.09 4.87 -15.56
CA LYS A 23 0.64 5.95 -14.74
C LYS A 23 -0.27 7.18 -14.64
N PRO A 24 -0.90 7.65 -15.75
CA PRO A 24 -1.80 8.82 -15.63
C PRO A 24 -2.93 8.62 -14.63
N ASP A 25 -3.51 7.42 -14.58
CA ASP A 25 -4.58 7.13 -13.61
C ASP A 25 -4.04 7.16 -12.20
N ALA A 26 -2.87 6.58 -11.97
CA ALA A 26 -2.25 6.60 -10.64
C ALA A 26 -1.98 8.03 -10.19
N LYS A 27 -1.48 8.86 -11.10
CA LYS A 27 -1.20 10.26 -10.80
C LYS A 27 -2.47 11.04 -10.48
N MET A 28 -3.52 10.83 -11.25
CA MET A 28 -4.81 11.48 -11.01
C MET A 28 -5.35 11.12 -9.62
N ILE A 29 -5.30 9.84 -9.28
CA ILE A 29 -5.78 9.36 -7.98
C ILE A 29 -4.95 9.97 -6.85
N LEU A 30 -3.64 9.97 -7.00
CA LEU A 30 -2.74 10.53 -6.02
C LEU A 30 -3.02 12.03 -5.78
N ASP A 31 -3.22 12.78 -6.87
CA ASP A 31 -3.51 14.20 -6.79
C ASP A 31 -4.85 14.46 -6.09
N GLU A 32 -5.87 13.66 -6.39
CA GLU A 32 -7.19 13.80 -5.76
C GLU A 32 -7.11 13.55 -4.25
N ILE A 33 -6.37 12.53 -3.83
CA ILE A 33 -6.21 12.22 -2.42
C ILE A 33 -5.47 13.36 -1.72
N ASN A 34 -4.40 13.85 -2.34
CA ASN A 34 -3.58 14.92 -1.76
C ASN A 34 -4.34 16.26 -1.66
N ALA A 35 -5.27 16.50 -2.56
CA ALA A 35 -6.07 17.73 -2.57
C ALA A 35 -7.26 17.67 -1.61
N SER A 36 -7.58 16.50 -1.10
CA SER A 36 -8.79 16.30 -0.29
C SER A 36 -8.61 16.78 1.15
N LYS A 37 -9.66 17.36 1.71
CA LYS A 37 -9.71 17.71 3.13
C LYS A 37 -9.90 16.46 4.00
N LYS A 38 -10.33 15.36 3.40
CA LYS A 38 -10.53 14.09 4.10
C LYS A 38 -9.84 12.99 3.29
N PRO A 39 -8.50 12.98 3.27
CA PRO A 39 -7.74 12.12 2.36
C PRO A 39 -7.99 10.64 2.53
N PHE A 40 -8.17 10.15 3.75
CA PHE A 40 -8.42 8.72 3.94
C PHE A 40 -9.78 8.31 3.35
N ARG A 41 -10.79 9.15 3.56
CA ARG A 41 -12.11 8.91 2.98
C ARG A 41 -12.04 8.91 1.46
N THR A 42 -11.30 9.87 0.90
CA THR A 42 -11.10 9.97 -0.54
C THR A 42 -10.34 8.75 -1.06
N PHE A 43 -9.33 8.29 -0.35
CA PHE A 43 -8.58 7.09 -0.71
C PHE A 43 -9.53 5.90 -0.86
N LYS A 44 -10.38 5.66 0.14
CA LYS A 44 -11.32 4.53 0.10
C LYS A 44 -12.29 4.64 -1.07
N LYS A 45 -12.77 5.85 -1.32
CA LYS A 45 -13.69 6.11 -2.43
C LYS A 45 -13.01 5.84 -3.77
N MET A 46 -11.79 6.30 -3.94
CA MET A 46 -11.01 6.08 -5.16
C MET A 46 -10.71 4.60 -5.37
N ALA A 47 -10.41 3.89 -4.29
CA ALA A 47 -10.17 2.44 -4.38
C ALA A 47 -11.40 1.72 -4.91
N LYS A 48 -12.58 2.06 -4.39
CA LYS A 48 -13.82 1.43 -4.83
C LYS A 48 -14.12 1.74 -6.29
N LYS A 49 -13.78 2.94 -6.73
CA LYS A 49 -14.12 3.39 -8.08
C LYS A 49 -13.13 2.91 -9.13
N TYR A 50 -11.85 2.91 -8.81
CA TYR A 50 -10.81 2.72 -9.83
C TYR A 50 -9.94 1.48 -9.67
N SER A 51 -9.83 0.91 -8.48
CA SER A 51 -8.88 -0.17 -8.27
C SER A 51 -9.23 -1.42 -9.07
N ASN A 52 -8.23 -1.99 -9.74
CA ASN A 52 -8.37 -3.25 -10.46
C ASN A 52 -8.19 -4.45 -9.54
N CYS A 53 -7.82 -4.23 -8.29
CA CYS A 53 -7.67 -5.31 -7.31
C CYS A 53 -9.02 -5.57 -6.64
N PRO A 54 -9.34 -6.84 -6.34
CA PRO A 54 -10.58 -7.16 -5.61
C PRO A 54 -10.73 -6.41 -4.29
N SER A 55 -9.62 -6.05 -3.63
CA SER A 55 -9.66 -5.27 -2.40
C SER A 55 -10.29 -3.88 -2.59
N GLY A 56 -10.44 -3.43 -3.82
CA GLY A 56 -11.08 -2.15 -4.11
C GLY A 56 -12.45 -2.03 -3.48
N SER A 57 -13.24 -3.10 -3.49
CA SER A 57 -14.59 -3.11 -2.89
C SER A 57 -14.55 -2.88 -1.38
N LYS A 58 -13.41 -3.07 -0.75
CA LYS A 58 -13.20 -2.85 0.68
C LYS A 58 -12.39 -1.57 0.92
N GLY A 59 -12.47 -0.62 0.01
CA GLY A 59 -11.70 0.62 0.12
C GLY A 59 -10.20 0.41 -0.03
N GLY A 60 -9.80 -0.65 -0.72
CA GLY A 60 -8.41 -1.00 -0.95
C GLY A 60 -7.76 -1.82 0.15
N ASP A 61 -8.52 -2.20 1.16
CA ASP A 61 -7.97 -2.88 2.34
C ASP A 61 -7.45 -4.28 2.00
N LEU A 62 -6.13 -4.45 2.10
CA LEU A 62 -5.47 -5.74 1.91
C LEU A 62 -5.38 -6.54 3.20
N GLY A 63 -5.76 -5.91 4.33
CA GLY A 63 -5.58 -6.50 5.62
C GLY A 63 -4.12 -6.51 6.05
N GLU A 64 -3.79 -7.41 6.95
CA GLU A 64 -2.43 -7.54 7.45
C GLU A 64 -1.69 -8.59 6.61
N PHE A 65 -0.44 -8.27 6.27
CA PHE A 65 0.43 -9.24 5.62
C PHE A 65 1.75 -9.35 6.36
N VAL A 66 2.43 -10.46 6.13
CA VAL A 66 3.70 -10.77 6.75
C VAL A 66 4.80 -10.59 5.70
N GLU A 67 5.94 -10.12 6.16
CA GLU A 67 7.12 -9.96 5.32
C GLU A 67 7.37 -11.22 4.47
N GLY A 68 7.56 -11.03 3.17
CA GLY A 68 7.78 -12.12 2.23
C GLY A 68 6.55 -12.56 1.46
N GLN A 69 5.36 -12.06 1.82
CA GLN A 69 4.11 -12.47 1.16
C GLN A 69 3.77 -11.67 -0.08
N MET A 70 4.25 -10.44 -0.17
CA MET A 70 3.93 -9.55 -1.28
C MET A 70 5.13 -9.42 -2.22
N VAL A 71 4.90 -8.82 -3.38
CA VAL A 71 5.97 -8.50 -4.32
C VAL A 71 6.99 -7.62 -3.61
N GLN A 72 8.27 -7.91 -3.80
CA GLN A 72 9.36 -7.23 -3.08
C GLN A 72 9.33 -5.71 -3.22
N THR A 73 9.09 -5.21 -4.43
CA THR A 73 9.03 -3.77 -4.67
C THR A 73 7.93 -3.12 -3.84
N PHE A 74 6.79 -3.80 -3.74
CA PHE A 74 5.66 -3.32 -2.94
C PHE A 74 6.02 -3.29 -1.46
N GLU A 75 6.61 -4.38 -0.97
CA GLU A 75 6.99 -4.46 0.45
C GLU A 75 8.03 -3.41 0.82
N ASP A 76 9.03 -3.23 -0.02
CA ASP A 76 10.08 -2.24 0.25
C ASP A 76 9.48 -0.85 0.46
N ALA A 77 8.48 -0.51 -0.34
CA ALA A 77 7.81 0.77 -0.21
C ALA A 77 7.01 0.87 1.08
N VAL A 78 6.39 -0.24 1.52
CA VAL A 78 5.61 -0.26 2.75
C VAL A 78 6.51 0.03 3.96
N TRP A 79 7.68 -0.65 4.03
CA TRP A 79 8.54 -0.54 5.22
C TRP A 79 9.10 0.86 5.44
N VAL A 80 9.17 1.69 4.41
CA VAL A 80 9.69 3.05 4.52
C VAL A 80 8.59 4.11 4.51
N SER A 81 7.32 3.71 4.45
CA SER A 81 6.20 4.65 4.42
C SER A 81 5.89 5.22 5.78
N GLU A 82 5.44 6.46 5.79
CA GLU A 82 4.87 7.04 7.00
C GLU A 82 3.50 6.42 7.22
N LEU A 83 3.11 6.29 8.49
CA LEU A 83 1.84 5.66 8.83
C LEU A 83 0.70 6.67 8.82
N GLU A 84 -0.48 6.19 8.44
CA GLU A 84 -1.74 6.95 8.49
C GLU A 84 -1.64 8.31 7.84
N THR A 85 -0.99 8.39 6.69
CA THR A 85 -0.80 9.66 6.02
C THR A 85 -1.02 9.54 4.52
N VAL A 86 -1.16 10.68 3.89
CA VAL A 86 -1.40 10.78 2.44
C VAL A 86 -0.22 10.19 1.69
N PRO A 87 -0.47 9.32 0.70
CA PRO A 87 0.62 8.76 -0.09
C PRO A 87 1.36 9.84 -0.87
N GLN A 88 2.67 9.71 -0.91
CA GLN A 88 3.53 10.68 -1.61
C GLN A 88 3.79 10.30 -3.06
N ASN A 89 3.79 9.01 -3.35
CA ASN A 89 4.08 8.51 -4.68
C ASN A 89 3.32 7.23 -4.95
N PHE A 90 3.29 6.83 -6.21
CA PHE A 90 2.82 5.49 -6.58
C PHE A 90 4.03 4.58 -6.78
N ILE A 91 3.79 3.28 -6.76
CA ILE A 91 4.83 2.26 -6.92
C ILE A 91 4.49 1.40 -8.12
N LYS A 92 5.48 1.18 -8.99
CA LYS A 92 5.27 0.30 -10.12
C LYS A 92 5.70 -1.13 -9.76
N THR A 93 4.83 -2.09 -10.07
CA THR A 93 5.15 -3.52 -9.97
C THR A 93 4.75 -4.19 -11.29
N GLN A 94 4.95 -5.50 -11.36
CA GLN A 94 4.52 -6.27 -12.53
C GLN A 94 2.99 -6.23 -12.74
N PHE A 95 2.24 -5.89 -11.71
CA PHE A 95 0.77 -5.84 -11.79
C PHE A 95 0.23 -4.49 -12.24
N GLY A 96 1.04 -3.45 -12.19
CA GLY A 96 0.63 -2.10 -12.54
C GLY A 96 1.16 -1.08 -11.56
N PHE A 97 0.35 -0.06 -11.29
CA PHE A 97 0.73 1.04 -10.41
C PHE A 97 -0.11 1.01 -9.16
N HIS A 98 0.54 1.11 -8.02
CA HIS A 98 -0.12 1.03 -6.70
C HIS A 98 0.00 2.36 -5.98
N VAL A 99 -1.12 2.83 -5.42
CA VAL A 99 -1.13 3.96 -4.49
C VAL A 99 -1.38 3.36 -3.12
N LEU A 100 -0.46 3.58 -2.18
CA LEU A 100 -0.47 2.92 -0.87
C LEU A 100 -1.00 3.81 0.24
N TRP A 101 -1.65 3.17 1.21
CA TRP A 101 -1.95 3.78 2.51
C TRP A 101 -1.53 2.76 3.57
N VAL A 102 -0.56 3.12 4.41
CA VAL A 102 -0.05 2.20 5.42
C VAL A 102 -0.62 2.57 6.79
N HIS A 103 -1.38 1.66 7.37
CA HIS A 103 -1.99 1.86 8.69
C HIS A 103 -1.02 1.59 9.82
N SER A 104 -0.32 0.48 9.73
CA SER A 104 0.56 0.06 10.81
C SER A 104 1.66 -0.86 10.30
N ILE A 105 2.78 -0.82 11.01
CA ILE A 105 3.91 -1.72 10.79
C ILE A 105 4.28 -2.24 12.16
N VAL A 106 4.32 -3.57 12.29
CA VAL A 106 4.72 -4.22 13.54
C VAL A 106 6.11 -4.78 13.34
N MET A 107 7.05 -4.22 14.07
CA MET A 107 8.43 -4.67 14.02
C MET A 107 8.59 -5.78 15.05
N PRO A 108 9.27 -6.86 14.69
CA PRO A 108 9.51 -7.93 15.67
C PRO A 108 10.52 -7.52 16.73
N ASP A 109 10.42 -8.14 17.86
CA ASP A 109 11.37 -7.93 18.95
C ASP A 109 12.75 -8.48 18.63
#